data_00a02018b55578557a8ff032aceaec65
#
_entry.id   00a02018b55578557a8ff032aceaec65
#
_cell.length_a   1.000
_cell.length_b   1.000
_cell.length_c   1.000
_cell.angle_alpha   90.00
_cell.angle_beta   90.00
_cell.angle_gamma   90.00
#
_symmetry.space_group_name_H-M   'P 1'
#
loop_
_entity.id
_entity.type
_entity.pdbx_description
1 polymer ?
#
loop_
_entity_poly.entity_id
_entity_poly.type
_entity_poly.pdbx_seq_one_letter_code
_entity_poly.pdbx_strand_id
1 'polypeptide(L)'
;MSLTVPPALLEQAQQGAISEEDFLACVRTSLPYAWSVVAGTAEKLNANGGTVEINDDVPQNDKEWGQLFRMMASDSIRAAIERKFGVRLAFQNCCKVAAFAPDATAAYDEFTSMRAQVLNQRPELVDC
;
A
#
# COMPACT_ATOMS: atom_id res chain seq x y z
N MET A 1 2.62 -5.94 -13.89
CA MET A 1 2.65 -7.11 -12.98
C MET A 1 1.22 -7.50 -12.61
N SER A 2 0.82 -8.70 -12.97
CA SER A 2 -0.52 -9.22 -12.68
C SER A 2 -0.54 -9.99 -11.38
N LEU A 3 -1.73 -10.06 -10.75
CA LEU A 3 -1.93 -10.96 -9.62
C LEU A 3 -1.98 -12.41 -10.12
N THR A 4 -1.45 -13.33 -9.34
CA THR A 4 -1.57 -14.77 -9.60
C THR A 4 -2.86 -15.24 -8.93
N VAL A 5 -3.94 -15.26 -9.71
CA VAL A 5 -5.28 -15.53 -9.18
C VAL A 5 -5.54 -17.05 -9.13
N PRO A 6 -5.82 -17.61 -7.95
CA PRO A 6 -6.21 -19.02 -7.85
C PRO A 6 -7.55 -19.29 -8.54
N PRO A 7 -7.75 -20.49 -9.09
CA PRO A 7 -9.03 -20.82 -9.78
C PRO A 7 -10.27 -20.60 -8.92
N ALA A 8 -10.21 -20.91 -7.63
CA ALA A 8 -11.34 -20.72 -6.71
C ALA A 8 -11.70 -19.23 -6.56
N LEU A 9 -10.70 -18.35 -6.51
CA LEU A 9 -10.94 -16.92 -6.41
C LEU A 9 -11.53 -16.35 -7.72
N LEU A 10 -11.03 -16.84 -8.86
CA LEU A 10 -11.58 -16.47 -10.16
C LEU A 10 -13.06 -16.85 -10.27
N GLU A 11 -13.41 -18.05 -9.79
CA GLU A 11 -14.81 -18.49 -9.79
C GLU A 11 -15.68 -17.60 -8.91
N GLN A 12 -15.22 -17.22 -7.71
CA GLN A 12 -15.94 -16.28 -6.87
C GLN A 12 -16.22 -14.97 -7.61
N ALA A 13 -15.20 -14.42 -8.26
CA ALA A 13 -15.33 -13.16 -8.98
C ALA A 13 -16.32 -13.27 -10.15
N GLN A 14 -16.30 -14.39 -10.89
CA GLN A 14 -17.22 -14.64 -11.98
C GLN A 14 -18.67 -14.74 -11.51
N GLN A 15 -18.89 -15.21 -10.30
CA GLN A 15 -20.21 -15.30 -9.69
C GLN A 15 -20.67 -14.02 -9.00
N GLY A 16 -19.85 -12.96 -9.04
CA GLY A 16 -20.21 -11.66 -8.52
C GLY A 16 -20.01 -11.47 -7.02
N ALA A 17 -19.44 -12.46 -6.32
CA ALA A 17 -19.16 -12.36 -4.89
C ALA A 17 -17.72 -12.77 -4.65
N ILE A 18 -16.95 -11.92 -3.97
CA ILE A 18 -15.56 -12.21 -3.67
C ILE A 18 -15.31 -11.97 -2.17
N SER A 19 -14.65 -12.94 -1.52
CA SER A 19 -14.22 -12.80 -0.15
C SER A 19 -13.04 -11.83 -0.08
N GLU A 20 -13.14 -10.79 0.73
CA GLU A 20 -12.03 -9.85 0.91
C GLU A 20 -10.80 -10.54 1.50
N GLU A 21 -11.01 -11.47 2.42
CA GLU A 21 -9.93 -12.27 3.00
C GLU A 21 -9.19 -13.07 1.94
N ASP A 22 -9.93 -13.74 1.04
CA ASP A 22 -9.33 -14.51 -0.07
C ASP A 22 -8.63 -13.59 -1.08
N PHE A 23 -9.22 -12.44 -1.34
CA PHE A 23 -8.59 -11.42 -2.20
C PHE A 23 -7.25 -10.97 -1.62
N LEU A 24 -7.22 -10.64 -0.32
CA LEU A 24 -5.99 -10.19 0.33
C LEU A 24 -4.94 -11.30 0.43
N ALA A 25 -5.36 -12.55 0.58
CA ALA A 25 -4.44 -13.69 0.52
C ALA A 25 -3.78 -13.78 -0.87
N CYS A 26 -4.55 -13.57 -1.93
CA CYS A 26 -4.03 -13.51 -3.29
C CYS A 26 -3.05 -12.36 -3.48
N VAL A 27 -3.38 -11.17 -2.98
CA VAL A 27 -2.51 -10.00 -3.05
C VAL A 27 -1.18 -10.26 -2.32
N ARG A 28 -1.26 -10.80 -1.12
CA ARG A 28 -0.07 -11.12 -0.31
C ARG A 28 0.85 -12.10 -1.01
N THR A 29 0.28 -13.14 -1.60
CA THR A 29 1.04 -14.17 -2.32
C THR A 29 1.65 -13.63 -3.61
N SER A 30 0.91 -12.77 -4.33
CA SER A 30 1.34 -12.22 -5.62
C SER A 30 2.35 -11.10 -5.48
N LEU A 31 2.24 -10.29 -4.42
CA LEU A 31 3.06 -9.09 -4.19
C LEU A 31 3.72 -9.13 -2.80
N PRO A 32 4.56 -10.15 -2.53
CA PRO A 32 5.05 -10.38 -1.17
C PRO A 32 5.92 -9.24 -0.61
N TYR A 33 6.76 -8.63 -1.43
CA TYR A 33 7.57 -7.49 -0.98
C TYR A 33 6.67 -6.29 -0.62
N ALA A 34 5.77 -5.92 -1.53
CA ALA A 34 4.87 -4.79 -1.29
C ALA A 34 3.98 -5.05 -0.06
N TRP A 35 3.51 -6.27 0.10
CA TRP A 35 2.75 -6.63 1.30
C TRP A 35 3.56 -6.39 2.57
N SER A 36 4.82 -6.85 2.60
CA SER A 36 5.67 -6.67 3.78
C SER A 36 5.88 -5.19 4.13
N VAL A 37 6.00 -4.33 3.12
CA VAL A 37 6.17 -2.89 3.32
C VAL A 37 4.88 -2.24 3.78
N VAL A 38 3.80 -2.43 3.04
CA VAL A 38 2.54 -1.69 3.27
C VAL A 38 1.81 -2.23 4.50
N ALA A 39 1.62 -3.53 4.59
CA ALA A 39 1.01 -4.15 5.76
C ALA A 39 1.88 -3.96 7.00
N GLY A 40 3.19 -4.07 6.86
CA GLY A 40 4.13 -3.84 7.95
C GLY A 40 4.04 -2.42 8.51
N THR A 41 3.88 -1.42 7.64
CA THR A 41 3.71 -0.03 8.06
C THR A 41 2.39 0.15 8.82
N ALA A 42 1.31 -0.43 8.33
CA ALA A 42 0.01 -0.40 9.01
C ALA A 42 0.06 -1.09 10.38
N GLU A 43 0.72 -2.23 10.45
CA GLU A 43 0.89 -2.97 11.71
C GLU A 43 1.70 -2.18 12.74
N LYS A 44 2.76 -1.50 12.32
CA LYS A 44 3.56 -0.65 13.19
C LYS A 44 2.73 0.50 13.76
N LEU A 45 1.93 1.14 12.92
CA LEU A 45 1.04 2.20 13.37
C LEU A 45 0.07 1.69 14.44
N ASN A 46 -0.57 0.55 14.18
CA ASN A 46 -1.52 -0.03 15.11
C ASN A 46 -0.85 -0.44 16.43
N ALA A 47 0.36 -0.97 16.36
CA ALA A 47 1.11 -1.37 17.56
C ALA A 47 1.53 -0.17 18.41
N ASN A 48 1.89 0.94 17.76
CA ASN A 48 2.34 2.16 18.46
C ASN A 48 1.17 3.01 18.98
N GLY A 49 -0.02 2.84 18.44
CA GLY A 49 -1.16 3.69 18.76
C GLY A 49 -0.97 5.14 18.32
N GLY A 50 -0.10 5.38 17.34
CA GLY A 50 0.24 6.71 16.88
C GLY A 50 -0.72 7.27 15.84
N THR A 51 -0.35 8.42 15.29
CA THR A 51 -1.12 9.13 14.28
C THR A 51 -0.69 8.77 12.87
N VAL A 52 0.62 8.58 12.66
CA VAL A 52 1.20 8.30 11.35
C VAL A 52 2.42 7.40 11.50
N GLU A 53 2.59 6.51 10.54
CA GLU A 53 3.81 5.70 10.37
C GLU A 53 4.24 5.80 8.92
N ILE A 54 5.52 6.04 8.68
CA ILE A 54 6.06 6.23 7.33
C ILE A 54 7.18 5.23 7.09
N ASN A 55 7.16 4.59 5.92
CA ASN A 55 8.25 3.77 5.41
C ASN A 55 8.74 4.39 4.10
N ASP A 56 10.04 4.65 4.02
CA ASP A 56 10.66 5.15 2.79
C ASP A 56 11.89 4.34 2.40
N ASP A 57 11.95 3.08 2.79
CA ASP A 57 12.98 2.15 2.35
C ASP A 57 12.93 2.00 0.84
N VAL A 58 14.10 2.09 0.21
CA VAL A 58 14.21 2.04 -1.25
C VAL A 58 14.15 0.58 -1.71
N PRO A 59 13.23 0.23 -2.62
CA PRO A 59 13.26 -1.10 -3.24
C PRO A 59 14.60 -1.38 -3.90
N GLN A 60 15.05 -2.64 -3.85
CA GLN A 60 16.40 -3.03 -4.25
C GLN A 60 16.51 -3.43 -5.72
N ASN A 61 15.39 -3.63 -6.40
CA ASN A 61 15.37 -4.09 -7.80
C ASN A 61 14.02 -3.74 -8.46
N ASP A 62 13.98 -3.91 -9.78
CA ASP A 62 12.78 -3.58 -10.56
C ASP A 62 11.55 -4.35 -10.14
N LYS A 63 11.72 -5.59 -9.71
CA LYS A 63 10.61 -6.43 -9.27
C LYS A 63 9.95 -5.85 -8.00
N GLU A 64 10.76 -5.43 -7.04
CA GLU A 64 10.27 -4.80 -5.81
C GLU A 64 9.59 -3.46 -6.10
N TRP A 65 10.18 -2.62 -6.97
CA TRP A 65 9.56 -1.38 -7.43
C TRP A 65 8.20 -1.65 -8.06
N GLY A 66 8.14 -2.64 -8.96
CA GLY A 66 6.90 -3.00 -9.66
C GLY A 66 5.81 -3.46 -8.71
N GLN A 67 6.16 -4.26 -7.71
CA GLN A 67 5.19 -4.71 -6.70
C GLN A 67 4.60 -3.54 -5.92
N LEU A 68 5.46 -2.62 -5.47
CA LEU A 68 5.01 -1.49 -4.66
C LEU A 68 4.09 -0.57 -5.46
N PHE A 69 4.46 -0.25 -6.70
CA PHE A 69 3.59 0.52 -7.60
C PHE A 69 2.27 -0.18 -7.86
N ARG A 70 2.31 -1.48 -8.14
CA ARG A 70 1.09 -2.25 -8.41
C ARG A 70 0.13 -2.20 -7.22
N MET A 71 0.65 -2.31 -6.02
CA MET A 71 -0.17 -2.28 -4.81
C MET A 71 -0.74 -0.90 -4.55
N MET A 72 0.08 0.13 -4.59
CA MET A 72 -0.33 1.47 -4.18
C MET A 72 -1.12 2.21 -5.26
N ALA A 73 -0.92 1.89 -6.53
CA ALA A 73 -1.67 2.49 -7.63
C ALA A 73 -3.06 1.85 -7.83
N SER A 74 -3.31 0.69 -7.21
CA SER A 74 -4.60 0.02 -7.34
C SER A 74 -5.55 0.46 -6.22
N ASP A 75 -6.61 1.16 -6.59
CA ASP A 75 -7.60 1.62 -5.62
C ASP A 75 -8.24 0.45 -4.86
N SER A 76 -8.56 -0.65 -5.56
CA SER A 76 -9.19 -1.82 -4.93
C SER A 76 -8.27 -2.54 -3.95
N ILE A 77 -6.99 -2.69 -4.30
CA ILE A 77 -6.02 -3.34 -3.42
C ILE A 77 -5.76 -2.47 -2.19
N ARG A 78 -5.48 -1.18 -2.42
CA ARG A 78 -5.20 -0.24 -1.34
C ARG A 78 -6.39 -0.16 -0.37
N ALA A 79 -7.61 -0.02 -0.91
CA ALA A 79 -8.81 0.07 -0.08
C ALA A 79 -9.06 -1.18 0.76
N ALA A 80 -8.80 -2.36 0.21
CA ALA A 80 -8.94 -3.62 0.95
C ALA A 80 -7.95 -3.70 2.12
N ILE A 81 -6.72 -3.27 1.89
CA ILE A 81 -5.70 -3.21 2.95
C ILE A 81 -6.08 -2.20 4.03
N GLU A 82 -6.57 -1.03 3.61
CA GLU A 82 -7.06 -0.01 4.55
C GLU A 82 -8.16 -0.56 5.45
N ARG A 83 -9.12 -1.28 4.90
CA ARG A 83 -10.20 -1.88 5.68
C ARG A 83 -9.68 -2.95 6.64
N LYS A 84 -8.75 -3.78 6.18
CA LYS A 84 -8.21 -4.86 7.03
C LYS A 84 -7.53 -4.31 8.28
N PHE A 85 -6.74 -3.27 8.14
CA PHE A 85 -5.94 -2.74 9.23
C PHE A 85 -6.57 -1.54 9.93
N GLY A 86 -7.67 -1.00 9.40
CA GLY A 86 -8.33 0.16 9.99
C GLY A 86 -7.50 1.43 9.90
N VAL A 87 -6.81 1.64 8.78
CA VAL A 87 -5.93 2.78 8.54
C VAL A 87 -6.26 3.44 7.20
N ARG A 88 -5.72 4.64 6.97
CA ARG A 88 -5.64 5.23 5.64
C ARG A 88 -4.22 5.09 5.15
N LEU A 89 -4.07 4.84 3.85
CA LEU A 89 -2.76 4.69 3.22
C LEU A 89 -2.55 5.79 2.19
N ALA A 90 -1.31 6.24 2.07
CA ALA A 90 -0.91 7.16 1.02
C ALA A 90 0.48 6.80 0.51
N PHE A 91 0.75 7.17 -0.73
CA PHE A 91 2.00 6.87 -1.41
C PHE A 91 2.54 8.13 -2.05
N GLN A 92 3.80 8.41 -1.81
CA GLN A 92 4.42 9.60 -2.33
C GLN A 92 5.88 9.34 -2.68
N ASN A 93 6.33 9.98 -3.73
CA ASN A 93 7.74 10.05 -4.07
C ASN A 93 8.39 8.67 -4.18
N CYS A 94 7.97 7.89 -5.16
CA CYS A 94 8.53 6.59 -5.55
C CYS A 94 8.36 5.46 -4.54
N CYS A 95 8.77 5.66 -3.29
CA CYS A 95 8.81 4.57 -2.31
C CYS A 95 8.27 4.95 -0.93
N LYS A 96 7.85 6.19 -0.74
CA LYS A 96 7.37 6.63 0.57
C LYS A 96 5.92 6.19 0.77
N VAL A 97 5.73 5.23 1.65
CA VAL A 97 4.41 4.70 2.04
C VAL A 97 4.09 5.22 3.44
N ALA A 98 2.91 5.76 3.61
CA ALA A 98 2.45 6.23 4.91
C ALA A 98 1.12 5.58 5.29
N ALA A 99 1.00 5.20 6.55
CA ALA A 99 -0.25 4.77 7.15
C ALA A 99 -0.68 5.80 8.19
N PHE A 100 -1.96 6.13 8.19
CA PHE A 100 -2.53 7.14 9.07
C PHE A 100 -3.67 6.55 9.88
N ALA A 101 -3.78 6.97 11.14
CA ALA A 101 -4.97 6.68 11.92
C ALA A 101 -6.18 7.28 11.20
N PRO A 102 -7.37 6.64 11.27
CA PRO A 102 -8.54 7.08 10.48
C PRO A 102 -8.97 8.52 10.74
N ASP A 103 -8.69 9.04 11.93
CA ASP A 103 -9.05 10.41 12.33
C ASP A 103 -7.92 11.42 12.12
N ALA A 104 -6.78 11.00 11.60
CA ALA A 104 -5.61 11.86 11.38
C ALA A 104 -5.73 12.65 10.06
N THR A 105 -6.83 13.37 9.89
CA THR A 105 -7.16 14.07 8.64
C THR A 105 -6.11 15.14 8.29
N ALA A 106 -5.68 15.93 9.27
CA ALA A 106 -4.70 16.99 9.02
C ALA A 106 -3.35 16.43 8.56
N ALA A 107 -2.88 15.35 9.19
CA ALA A 107 -1.63 14.71 8.81
C ALA A 107 -1.72 14.08 7.40
N TYR A 108 -2.85 13.45 7.09
CA TYR A 108 -3.08 12.88 5.77
C TYR A 108 -3.10 13.97 4.69
N ASP A 109 -3.82 15.06 4.93
CA ASP A 109 -3.93 16.15 3.97
C ASP A 109 -2.58 16.82 3.72
N GLU A 110 -1.76 16.99 4.75
CA GLU A 110 -0.41 17.55 4.59
C GLU A 110 0.47 16.58 3.78
N PHE A 111 0.45 15.29 4.09
CA PHE A 111 1.27 14.30 3.38
C PHE A 111 0.91 14.22 1.89
N THR A 112 -0.37 14.35 1.56
CA THR A 112 -0.86 14.24 0.17
C THR A 112 -0.91 15.59 -0.56
N SER A 113 -0.40 16.66 0.05
CA SER A 113 -0.42 18.00 -0.52
C SER A 113 0.61 18.16 -1.63
N MET A 114 0.38 19.15 -2.49
CA MET A 114 1.37 19.56 -3.51
C MET A 114 2.67 20.02 -2.86
N ARG A 115 2.56 20.71 -1.73
CA ARG A 115 3.71 21.19 -0.97
C ARG A 115 4.58 20.01 -0.53
N ALA A 116 3.98 18.99 0.05
CA ALA A 116 4.71 17.81 0.50
C ALA A 116 5.35 17.08 -0.68
N GLN A 117 4.66 16.99 -1.81
CA GLN A 117 5.22 16.38 -3.02
C GLN A 117 6.51 17.09 -3.45
N VAL A 118 6.54 18.41 -3.43
CA VAL A 118 7.72 19.19 -3.79
C VAL A 118 8.85 19.01 -2.77
N LEU A 119 8.52 19.08 -1.48
CA LEU A 119 9.51 19.02 -0.41
C LEU A 119 10.15 17.63 -0.23
N ASN A 120 9.45 16.58 -0.64
CA ASN A 120 9.91 15.20 -0.43
C ASN A 120 10.61 14.59 -1.65
N GLN A 121 11.05 15.41 -2.61
CA GLN A 121 11.79 14.88 -3.74
C GLN A 121 13.13 14.28 -3.31
N ARG A 122 13.52 13.21 -3.97
CA ARG A 122 14.80 12.52 -3.74
C ARG A 122 15.54 12.45 -5.07
N PRO A 123 16.34 13.47 -5.40
CA PRO A 123 17.00 13.56 -6.71
C PRO A 123 17.89 12.37 -7.07
N GLU A 124 18.37 11.62 -6.07
CA GLU A 124 19.16 10.41 -6.28
C GLU A 124 18.33 9.23 -6.84
N LEU A 125 17.01 9.30 -6.76
CA LEU A 125 16.12 8.25 -7.26
C LEU A 125 15.61 8.64 -8.65
N VAL A 126 16.50 8.56 -9.64
CA VAL A 126 16.21 9.09 -10.99
C VAL A 126 15.33 8.20 -11.85
N ASP A 127 15.23 6.92 -11.52
CA ASP A 127 14.53 5.91 -12.34
C ASP A 127 13.17 5.49 -11.77
N CYS A 128 12.64 6.24 -10.85
CA CYS A 128 11.37 5.83 -10.24
C CYS A 128 10.15 6.66 -10.66
#